data_d6375c193011969db50b86ef74a4617c
#
_entry.id   d6375c193011969db50b86ef74a4617c
#
_cell.length_a   1.000
_cell.length_b   1.000
_cell.length_c   1.000
_cell.angle_alpha   90.00
_cell.angle_beta   90.00
_cell.angle_gamma   90.00
#
_symmetry.space_group_name_H-M   'P 1'
#
loop_
_entity.id
_entity.type
_entity.pdbx_description
1 polymer ?
#
loop_
_entity_poly.entity_id
_entity_poly.type
_entity_poly.pdbx_seq_one_letter_code
_entity_poly.pdbx_strand_id
1 'polypeptide(L)'
;MQNESTRNTVIFIVCAVAILVLYQIFVLDPAAKRRQVAQTEAVAVAQQQAVKAGVPLLPNGQPAEIYVAREQALAASPRIAIESDGLTGSMALKGARIDDLMLKGYRQTIDKGSPLVELFRPEGAQNAYFAEFGWTAANIAGLPTSETVWTAAPGARLTPTTPVVLTYDNGAGLSFRRTISIDDKAMFTVVDTVANSGTLPVSLAAYGSVQRQGLAQDHVPNAVVHEGAVSVLSDRLKTINYKAWKKDGGAEESSTGGWLGITDKYWLAALIPTQTEAVKGQFRVIKGGLADIYEANFVGPVRTLAPGASLSETRRLFAGAKTVPVLRDYQKSLGIARFDAAVDWGNFWFFTRPIFAVLEFFHQHVGNVGIAILLLTIVVKLLFFPLANKSYESMSKMRKIQPQMEEIKKRHEKDPTKLQQETMALYQREKINPLMGCLPMLAQIPVFYALFKVLSVTIEMRQAPFFGWVHDLSSRDPTTFMNLFGLIPWDPATTPLIGGFLSGPLHIGVWPLVYGLSMWLSQAMNPPAPDPIQQRIFQLFPIIFTFTMAQFSVGLVIYWFWQNVLTILQQYMIMRRLKVENPIDDLIARFSGKPRPVD
;
A
#
# COMPACT_ATOMS: atom_id res chain seq x y z
N MET A 1 -17.84 -37.67 -32.52
CA MET A 1 -18.17 -36.56 -31.62
C MET A 1 -17.10 -36.29 -30.52
N GLN A 2 -16.42 -37.27 -29.93
CA GLN A 2 -15.32 -37.01 -28.97
C GLN A 2 -14.10 -36.31 -29.61
N ASN A 3 -13.78 -36.61 -30.88
CA ASN A 3 -12.62 -36.03 -31.57
C ASN A 3 -12.76 -34.52 -31.92
N GLU A 4 -13.97 -34.04 -32.15
CA GLU A 4 -14.20 -32.63 -32.50
C GLU A 4 -14.11 -31.71 -31.28
N SER A 5 -14.58 -32.16 -30.12
CA SER A 5 -14.48 -31.40 -28.86
C SER A 5 -13.01 -31.25 -28.41
N THR A 6 -12.21 -32.29 -28.55
CA THR A 6 -10.77 -32.28 -28.24
C THR A 6 -10.02 -31.37 -29.21
N ARG A 7 -10.34 -31.44 -30.51
CA ARG A 7 -9.76 -30.58 -31.55
C ARG A 7 -10.08 -29.10 -31.29
N ASN A 8 -11.32 -28.77 -30.96
CA ASN A 8 -11.71 -27.38 -30.68
C ASN A 8 -11.06 -26.86 -29.37
N THR A 9 -10.88 -27.70 -28.36
CA THR A 9 -10.14 -27.33 -27.14
C THR A 9 -8.67 -27.07 -27.41
N VAL A 10 -8.03 -27.92 -28.23
CA VAL A 10 -6.64 -27.73 -28.66
C VAL A 10 -6.50 -26.45 -29.49
N ILE A 11 -7.42 -26.22 -30.44
CA ILE A 11 -7.45 -24.98 -31.24
C ILE A 11 -7.61 -23.75 -30.34
N PHE A 12 -8.51 -23.80 -29.35
CA PHE A 12 -8.68 -22.68 -28.39
C PHE A 12 -7.40 -22.40 -27.60
N ILE A 13 -6.74 -23.45 -27.08
CA ILE A 13 -5.47 -23.29 -26.36
C ILE A 13 -4.40 -22.71 -27.29
N VAL A 14 -4.27 -23.24 -28.50
CA VAL A 14 -3.32 -22.74 -29.49
C VAL A 14 -3.62 -21.28 -29.84
N CYS A 15 -4.89 -20.92 -30.07
CA CYS A 15 -5.28 -19.55 -30.34
C CYS A 15 -5.02 -18.62 -29.13
N ALA A 16 -5.29 -19.06 -27.90
CA ALA A 16 -5.02 -18.30 -26.72
C ALA A 16 -3.50 -18.07 -26.53
N VAL A 17 -2.69 -19.10 -26.73
CA VAL A 17 -1.22 -18.98 -26.70
C VAL A 17 -0.74 -18.09 -27.85
N ALA A 18 -1.28 -18.25 -29.05
CA ALA A 18 -0.94 -17.38 -30.19
C ALA A 18 -1.29 -15.92 -29.93
N ILE A 19 -2.45 -15.62 -29.33
CA ILE A 19 -2.85 -14.26 -28.94
C ILE A 19 -1.88 -13.69 -27.89
N LEU A 20 -1.48 -14.49 -26.91
CA LEU A 20 -0.50 -14.08 -25.90
C LEU A 20 0.87 -13.80 -26.53
N VAL A 21 1.33 -14.66 -27.44
CA VAL A 21 2.59 -14.47 -28.17
C VAL A 21 2.51 -13.24 -29.10
N LEU A 22 1.41 -13.06 -29.81
CA LEU A 22 1.19 -11.87 -30.64
C LEU A 22 1.12 -10.60 -29.77
N TYR A 23 0.45 -10.65 -28.63
CA TYR A 23 0.43 -9.54 -27.68
C TYR A 23 1.83 -9.24 -27.13
N GLN A 24 2.63 -10.28 -26.83
CA GLN A 24 4.03 -10.12 -26.46
C GLN A 24 4.81 -9.40 -27.57
N ILE A 25 4.75 -9.89 -28.80
CA ILE A 25 5.54 -9.38 -29.92
C ILE A 25 5.08 -8.00 -30.38
N PHE A 26 3.77 -7.75 -30.48
CA PHE A 26 3.24 -6.52 -31.07
C PHE A 26 2.94 -5.42 -30.07
N VAL A 27 2.75 -5.74 -28.79
CA VAL A 27 2.41 -4.76 -27.74
C VAL A 27 3.52 -4.60 -26.72
N LEU A 28 4.00 -5.71 -26.12
CA LEU A 28 5.00 -5.63 -25.05
C LEU A 28 6.41 -5.36 -25.56
N ASP A 29 6.86 -6.04 -26.63
CA ASP A 29 8.20 -5.85 -27.19
C ASP A 29 8.41 -4.46 -27.81
N PRO A 30 7.48 -3.89 -28.58
CA PRO A 30 7.60 -2.51 -29.06
C PRO A 30 7.55 -1.49 -27.91
N ALA A 31 6.74 -1.76 -26.88
CA ALA A 31 6.72 -0.91 -25.68
C ALA A 31 8.04 -0.98 -24.90
N ALA A 32 8.65 -2.16 -24.80
CA ALA A 32 9.96 -2.34 -24.17
C ALA A 32 11.07 -1.65 -25.00
N LYS A 33 11.06 -1.80 -26.33
CA LYS A 33 12.00 -1.11 -27.23
C LYS A 33 11.86 0.41 -27.16
N ARG A 34 10.63 0.95 -27.15
CA ARG A 34 10.41 2.39 -26.98
C ARG A 34 10.93 2.90 -25.63
N ARG A 35 10.79 2.10 -24.56
CA ARG A 35 11.36 2.42 -23.24
C ARG A 35 12.89 2.41 -23.26
N GLN A 36 13.50 1.43 -23.94
CA GLN A 36 14.95 1.37 -24.13
C GLN A 36 15.48 2.58 -24.91
N VAL A 37 14.83 2.95 -26.02
CA VAL A 37 15.20 4.14 -26.81
C VAL A 37 15.08 5.40 -25.96
N ALA A 38 13.95 5.58 -25.27
CA ALA A 38 13.76 6.73 -24.37
C ALA A 38 14.78 6.76 -23.21
N GLN A 39 15.17 5.59 -22.67
CA GLN A 39 16.25 5.50 -21.67
C GLN A 39 17.61 5.87 -22.28
N THR A 40 17.91 5.41 -23.50
CA THR A 40 19.16 5.73 -24.18
C THR A 40 19.27 7.23 -24.49
N GLU A 41 18.18 7.85 -24.95
CA GLU A 41 18.12 9.29 -25.16
C GLU A 41 18.25 10.08 -23.85
N ALA A 42 17.59 9.64 -22.76
CA ALA A 42 17.70 10.26 -21.45
C ALA A 42 19.12 10.17 -20.90
N VAL A 43 19.80 9.02 -21.10
CA VAL A 43 21.21 8.83 -20.73
C VAL A 43 22.11 9.75 -21.54
N ALA A 44 21.89 9.89 -22.86
CA ALA A 44 22.69 10.78 -23.72
C ALA A 44 22.55 12.26 -23.30
N VAL A 45 21.33 12.70 -22.96
CA VAL A 45 21.09 14.06 -22.45
C VAL A 45 21.75 14.26 -21.08
N ALA A 46 21.65 13.28 -20.19
CA ALA A 46 22.30 13.31 -18.89
C ALA A 46 23.85 13.36 -19.01
N GLN A 47 24.42 12.60 -19.95
CA GLN A 47 25.87 12.65 -20.26
C GLN A 47 26.32 14.04 -20.71
N GLN A 48 25.56 14.66 -21.63
CA GLN A 48 25.90 16.01 -22.10
C GLN A 48 25.81 17.06 -20.98
N GLN A 49 24.84 16.92 -20.08
CA GLN A 49 24.70 17.81 -18.93
C GLN A 49 25.82 17.58 -17.90
N ALA A 50 26.20 16.32 -17.64
CA ALA A 50 27.29 15.96 -16.72
C ALA A 50 28.64 16.48 -17.22
N VAL A 51 28.93 16.34 -18.51
CA VAL A 51 30.16 16.89 -19.12
C VAL A 51 30.22 18.42 -18.97
N LYS A 52 29.10 19.12 -19.18
CA LYS A 52 28.99 20.57 -18.95
C LYS A 52 29.18 20.96 -17.48
N ALA A 53 28.77 20.09 -16.54
CA ALA A 53 28.87 20.32 -15.11
C ALA A 53 30.22 19.83 -14.52
N GLY A 54 31.11 19.29 -15.33
CA GLY A 54 32.42 18.76 -14.86
C GLY A 54 32.33 17.48 -14.02
N VAL A 55 31.21 16.76 -14.09
CA VAL A 55 30.99 15.49 -13.37
C VAL A 55 31.76 14.38 -14.05
N PRO A 56 32.57 13.55 -13.33
CA PRO A 56 33.25 12.41 -13.92
C PRO A 56 32.27 11.42 -14.55
N LEU A 57 32.65 10.87 -15.70
CA LEU A 57 31.86 9.81 -16.35
C LEU A 57 32.41 8.43 -15.98
N LEU A 58 31.52 7.48 -15.72
CA LEU A 58 31.88 6.07 -15.57
C LEU A 58 32.34 5.48 -16.92
N PRO A 59 33.07 4.33 -16.92
CA PRO A 59 33.50 3.68 -18.16
C PRO A 59 32.38 3.33 -19.15
N ASN A 60 31.15 3.21 -18.66
CA ASN A 60 29.93 3.00 -19.49
C ASN A 60 29.34 4.31 -20.03
N GLY A 61 30.01 5.44 -19.84
CA GLY A 61 29.59 6.77 -20.29
C GLY A 61 28.45 7.40 -19.46
N GLN A 62 28.02 6.78 -18.36
CA GLN A 62 27.05 7.38 -17.46
C GLN A 62 27.75 8.40 -16.53
N PRO A 63 27.06 9.49 -16.12
CA PRO A 63 27.59 10.36 -15.07
C PRO A 63 27.87 9.53 -13.82
N ALA A 64 29.06 9.70 -13.24
CA ALA A 64 29.33 9.14 -11.93
C ALA A 64 28.37 9.83 -10.95
N GLU A 65 27.48 9.05 -10.34
CA GLU A 65 26.65 9.56 -9.24
C GLU A 65 27.58 9.86 -8.06
N ILE A 66 27.81 11.13 -7.80
CA ILE A 66 28.64 11.57 -6.69
C ILE A 66 27.73 11.73 -5.47
N TYR A 67 27.24 10.61 -4.97
CA TYR A 67 26.69 10.58 -3.63
C TYR A 67 27.82 10.35 -2.62
N VAL A 68 27.76 11.04 -1.51
CA VAL A 68 28.64 10.75 -0.38
C VAL A 68 28.02 9.66 0.50
N ALA A 69 28.87 8.92 1.20
CA ALA A 69 28.38 7.98 2.21
C ALA A 69 27.55 8.72 3.27
N ARG A 70 26.52 8.05 3.81
CA ARG A 70 25.63 8.65 4.81
C ARG A 70 26.39 9.26 5.99
N GLU A 71 27.39 8.58 6.51
CA GLU A 71 28.23 9.01 7.61
C GLU A 71 28.99 10.30 7.27
N GLN A 72 29.47 10.42 6.04
CA GLN A 72 30.14 11.63 5.55
C GLN A 72 29.15 12.79 5.40
N ALA A 73 27.94 12.54 4.90
CA ALA A 73 26.88 13.55 4.82
C ALA A 73 26.49 14.05 6.22
N LEU A 74 26.37 13.17 7.20
CA LEU A 74 26.10 13.53 8.60
C LEU A 74 27.22 14.37 9.21
N ALA A 75 28.47 14.09 8.89
CA ALA A 75 29.63 14.82 9.39
C ALA A 75 29.81 16.24 8.77
N ALA A 76 29.06 16.56 7.71
CA ALA A 76 29.15 17.86 7.02
C ALA A 76 28.59 19.04 7.84
N SER A 77 27.93 18.79 8.98
CA SER A 77 27.35 19.82 9.86
C SER A 77 27.45 19.39 11.32
N PRO A 78 27.61 20.34 12.27
CA PRO A 78 27.32 20.07 13.67
C PRO A 78 25.87 19.60 13.82
N ARG A 79 25.62 18.68 14.76
CA ARG A 79 24.32 18.02 14.88
C ARG A 79 23.82 18.01 16.31
N ILE A 80 22.49 17.94 16.44
CA ILE A 80 21.81 17.74 17.71
C ILE A 80 21.14 16.37 17.66
N ALA A 81 21.40 15.53 18.66
CA ALA A 81 20.79 14.21 18.78
C ALA A 81 19.28 14.33 19.07
N ILE A 82 18.51 13.48 18.43
CA ILE A 82 17.05 13.33 18.62
C ILE A 82 16.80 11.95 19.24
N GLU A 83 16.06 11.92 20.35
CA GLU A 83 15.74 10.68 21.05
C GLU A 83 14.33 10.77 21.65
N SER A 84 13.44 9.87 21.23
CA SER A 84 12.12 9.65 21.84
C SER A 84 11.82 8.16 21.91
N ASP A 85 10.64 7.76 22.39
CA ASP A 85 10.24 6.35 22.41
C ASP A 85 10.12 5.78 21.00
N GLY A 86 9.62 6.56 20.05
CA GLY A 86 9.38 6.14 18.67
C GLY A 86 10.52 6.42 17.70
N LEU A 87 11.40 7.38 17.97
CA LEU A 87 12.40 7.89 17.05
C LEU A 87 13.79 7.98 17.67
N THR A 88 14.81 7.76 16.85
CA THR A 88 16.19 8.11 17.14
C THR A 88 16.85 8.70 15.89
N GLY A 89 17.82 9.57 16.08
CA GLY A 89 18.53 10.21 14.96
C GLY A 89 19.15 11.53 15.35
N SER A 90 19.20 12.46 14.40
CA SER A 90 19.80 13.78 14.63
C SER A 90 19.26 14.83 13.66
N MET A 91 19.43 16.09 14.01
CA MET A 91 19.19 17.24 13.13
C MET A 91 20.46 18.01 12.87
N ALA A 92 20.64 18.54 11.66
CA ALA A 92 21.75 19.37 11.29
C ALA A 92 21.54 20.79 11.83
N LEU A 93 22.60 21.43 12.35
CA LEU A 93 22.57 22.88 12.64
C LEU A 93 22.61 23.72 11.36
N LYS A 94 23.21 23.20 10.27
CA LYS A 94 23.16 23.80 8.94
C LYS A 94 21.73 23.70 8.40
N GLY A 95 21.07 24.82 8.13
CA GLY A 95 19.69 24.93 7.73
C GLY A 95 18.66 24.59 8.84
N ALA A 96 19.11 24.21 10.04
CA ALA A 96 18.26 23.66 11.11
C ALA A 96 17.36 22.55 10.60
N ARG A 97 17.94 21.60 9.86
CA ARG A 97 17.28 20.59 9.05
C ARG A 97 17.07 19.29 9.83
N ILE A 98 15.87 18.74 9.79
CA ILE A 98 15.57 17.41 10.33
C ILE A 98 15.78 16.43 9.19
N ASP A 99 16.92 15.74 9.16
CA ASP A 99 17.42 15.00 8.01
C ASP A 99 18.01 13.62 8.35
N ASP A 100 17.85 13.15 9.58
CA ASP A 100 18.35 11.85 10.02
C ASP A 100 17.42 11.30 11.08
N LEU A 101 16.48 10.42 10.67
CA LEU A 101 15.51 9.80 11.57
C LEU A 101 15.38 8.31 11.28
N MET A 102 15.47 7.50 12.36
CA MET A 102 15.20 6.07 12.40
C MET A 102 13.98 5.79 13.26
N LEU A 103 13.14 4.87 12.82
CA LEU A 103 11.93 4.44 13.52
C LEU A 103 12.27 3.27 14.48
N LYS A 104 12.29 3.49 15.79
CA LYS A 104 12.71 2.49 16.80
C LYS A 104 11.80 1.27 16.86
N GLY A 105 10.52 1.44 16.61
CA GLY A 105 9.53 0.35 16.60
C GLY A 105 9.53 -0.53 15.35
N TYR A 106 10.36 -0.21 14.33
CA TYR A 106 10.27 -0.86 13.02
C TYR A 106 11.64 -1.22 12.45
N ARG A 107 11.79 -2.47 12.01
CA ARG A 107 12.98 -2.97 11.34
C ARG A 107 12.73 -3.17 9.85
N GLN A 108 13.79 -3.16 9.03
CA GLN A 108 13.67 -3.34 7.58
C GLN A 108 13.17 -4.75 7.24
N THR A 109 13.66 -5.79 7.93
CA THR A 109 13.22 -7.18 7.77
C THR A 109 12.77 -7.77 9.11
N ILE A 110 12.24 -8.99 9.09
CA ILE A 110 11.82 -9.74 10.29
C ILE A 110 12.99 -10.23 11.16
N ASP A 111 14.22 -10.16 10.66
CA ASP A 111 15.39 -10.60 11.38
C ASP A 111 15.70 -9.68 12.55
N LYS A 112 15.98 -10.25 13.73
CA LYS A 112 16.27 -9.48 14.95
C LYS A 112 17.50 -8.57 14.80
N GLY A 113 18.46 -8.93 13.96
CA GLY A 113 19.65 -8.13 13.64
C GLY A 113 19.46 -7.11 12.52
N SER A 114 18.28 -7.07 11.88
CA SER A 114 18.00 -6.14 10.79
C SER A 114 18.08 -4.68 11.25
N PRO A 115 18.60 -3.76 10.43
CA PRO A 115 18.62 -2.32 10.73
C PRO A 115 17.21 -1.77 11.00
N LEU A 116 17.14 -0.67 11.74
CA LEU A 116 15.92 0.11 11.88
C LEU A 116 15.50 0.69 10.53
N VAL A 117 14.21 0.96 10.39
CA VAL A 117 13.69 1.68 9.21
C VAL A 117 14.19 3.11 9.25
N GLU A 118 14.92 3.51 8.22
CA GLU A 118 15.38 4.87 8.00
C GLU A 118 14.27 5.67 7.32
N LEU A 119 13.72 6.66 8.03
CA LEU A 119 12.69 7.54 7.48
C LEU A 119 13.32 8.74 6.79
N PHE A 120 14.24 9.44 7.49
CA PHE A 120 14.97 10.58 6.91
C PHE A 120 16.43 10.25 6.71
N ARG A 121 16.99 10.82 5.63
CA ARG A 121 18.35 10.63 5.20
C ARG A 121 18.93 11.98 4.75
N PRO A 122 20.18 12.30 5.16
CA PRO A 122 20.77 13.62 4.93
C PRO A 122 20.97 13.93 3.44
N GLU A 123 20.90 15.22 3.13
CA GLU A 123 21.24 15.75 1.81
C GLU A 123 22.68 15.37 1.43
N GLY A 124 22.91 15.08 0.16
CA GLY A 124 24.18 14.57 -0.38
C GLY A 124 24.32 13.06 -0.33
N ALA A 125 23.60 12.34 0.52
CA ALA A 125 23.50 10.90 0.46
C ALA A 125 22.49 10.45 -0.59
N GLN A 126 22.67 9.26 -1.14
CA GLN A 126 21.71 8.67 -2.08
C GLN A 126 20.32 8.54 -1.44
N ASN A 127 19.26 8.87 -2.17
CA ASN A 127 17.88 8.89 -1.69
C ASN A 127 17.66 9.82 -0.48
N ALA A 128 18.29 11.00 -0.49
CA ALA A 128 18.09 12.00 0.56
C ALA A 128 16.61 12.31 0.78
N TYR A 129 16.22 12.41 2.05
CA TYR A 129 14.84 12.70 2.45
C TYR A 129 14.85 13.45 3.78
N PHE A 130 14.32 14.68 3.80
CA PHE A 130 14.44 15.56 4.95
C PHE A 130 13.34 16.61 4.99
N ALA A 131 13.21 17.28 6.12
CA ALA A 131 12.31 18.41 6.31
C ALA A 131 13.08 19.65 6.77
N GLU A 132 12.61 20.81 6.32
CA GLU A 132 13.14 22.11 6.74
C GLU A 132 12.03 23.14 6.92
N PHE A 133 12.30 24.13 7.76
CA PHE A 133 11.44 25.28 8.00
C PHE A 133 12.23 26.55 7.85
N GLY A 134 11.60 27.61 7.40
CA GLY A 134 12.28 28.87 7.20
C GLY A 134 11.35 30.06 7.02
N TRP A 135 11.97 31.15 6.62
CA TRP A 135 11.32 32.40 6.32
C TRP A 135 11.67 32.85 4.90
N THR A 136 10.72 33.38 4.20
CA THR A 136 10.91 33.98 2.88
C THR A 136 10.44 35.42 2.88
N ALA A 137 11.14 36.28 2.12
CA ALA A 137 10.78 37.67 1.93
C ALA A 137 11.29 38.18 0.59
N ALA A 138 10.67 39.20 0.06
CA ALA A 138 11.18 39.93 -1.08
C ALA A 138 12.18 41.02 -0.59
N ASN A 139 13.38 41.06 -1.18
CA ASN A 139 14.38 42.11 -0.99
C ASN A 139 14.92 42.29 0.44
N ILE A 140 14.96 41.24 1.24
CA ILE A 140 15.61 41.25 2.57
C ILE A 140 16.85 40.38 2.50
N ALA A 141 18.01 41.00 2.75
CA ALA A 141 19.28 40.24 2.85
C ALA A 141 19.44 39.58 4.23
N GLY A 142 20.18 38.48 4.28
CA GLY A 142 20.56 37.83 5.53
C GLY A 142 19.45 37.01 6.19
N LEU A 143 18.37 36.63 5.47
CA LEU A 143 17.46 35.62 5.97
C LEU A 143 18.19 34.28 6.14
N PRO A 144 17.82 33.46 7.17
CA PRO A 144 18.39 32.13 7.30
C PRO A 144 18.00 31.27 6.09
N THR A 145 19.01 30.65 5.48
CA THR A 145 18.89 29.75 4.32
C THR A 145 19.22 28.31 4.71
N SER A 146 19.14 27.39 3.77
CA SER A 146 19.62 26.01 3.90
C SER A 146 21.12 25.92 4.26
N GLU A 147 21.91 26.96 3.96
CA GLU A 147 23.34 27.03 4.24
C GLU A 147 23.68 27.68 5.59
N THR A 148 22.72 28.30 6.23
CA THR A 148 22.90 29.01 7.51
C THR A 148 23.17 28.01 8.64
N VAL A 149 24.27 28.20 9.37
CA VAL A 149 24.57 27.40 10.56
C VAL A 149 23.97 28.09 11.79
N TRP A 150 23.00 27.44 12.41
CA TRP A 150 22.34 27.92 13.61
C TRP A 150 23.18 27.61 14.85
N THR A 151 23.05 28.44 15.87
CA THR A 151 23.70 28.29 17.16
C THR A 151 22.76 27.59 18.14
N ALA A 152 23.26 26.59 18.84
CA ALA A 152 22.56 25.86 19.92
C ALA A 152 23.39 25.84 21.19
N ALA A 153 22.74 25.57 22.34
CA ALA A 153 23.46 25.32 23.59
C ALA A 153 24.39 24.09 23.46
N PRO A 154 25.60 24.13 24.02
CA PRO A 154 26.50 22.98 24.03
C PRO A 154 25.84 21.75 24.64
N GLY A 155 25.95 20.59 23.99
CA GLY A 155 25.37 19.33 24.46
C GLY A 155 23.83 19.25 24.37
N ALA A 156 23.18 20.16 23.64
CA ALA A 156 21.73 20.13 23.42
C ALA A 156 21.29 18.79 22.81
N ARG A 157 20.20 18.24 23.33
CA ARG A 157 19.54 17.02 22.86
C ARG A 157 18.04 17.25 22.79
N LEU A 158 17.40 16.81 21.71
CA LEU A 158 15.98 16.90 21.53
C LEU A 158 15.31 15.62 22.05
N THR A 159 14.56 15.77 23.13
CA THR A 159 13.75 14.68 23.70
C THR A 159 12.33 15.18 23.99
N PRO A 160 11.36 14.33 24.31
CA PRO A 160 10.00 14.79 24.65
C PRO A 160 9.94 15.77 25.83
N THR A 161 10.93 15.72 26.71
CA THR A 161 11.01 16.59 27.90
C THR A 161 12.01 17.74 27.74
N THR A 162 12.88 17.69 26.74
CA THR A 162 13.94 18.71 26.51
C THR A 162 13.83 19.30 25.10
N PRO A 163 13.10 20.41 24.94
CA PRO A 163 13.09 21.13 23.67
C PRO A 163 14.45 21.80 23.41
N VAL A 164 14.76 21.98 22.13
CA VAL A 164 16.01 22.61 21.68
C VAL A 164 15.71 24.02 21.18
N VAL A 165 16.56 24.97 21.55
CA VAL A 165 16.51 26.34 21.08
C VAL A 165 17.69 26.62 20.17
N LEU A 166 17.40 27.06 18.95
CA LEU A 166 18.36 27.51 17.95
C LEU A 166 18.24 29.01 17.78
N THR A 167 19.37 29.70 17.61
CA THR A 167 19.42 31.14 17.38
C THR A 167 20.27 31.48 16.16
N TYR A 168 19.88 32.52 15.46
CA TYR A 168 20.61 33.13 14.36
C TYR A 168 20.36 34.63 14.34
N ASP A 169 21.43 35.41 14.17
CA ASP A 169 21.36 36.86 13.99
C ASP A 169 21.94 37.21 12.62
N ASN A 170 21.24 38.01 11.83
CA ASN A 170 21.67 38.38 10.49
C ASN A 170 22.65 39.56 10.47
N GLY A 171 22.99 40.15 11.62
CA GLY A 171 23.85 41.32 11.74
C GLY A 171 23.26 42.60 11.17
N ALA A 172 22.02 42.61 10.69
CA ALA A 172 21.33 43.70 10.05
C ALA A 172 20.00 44.07 10.75
N GLY A 173 19.86 43.70 12.02
CA GLY A 173 18.71 44.02 12.86
C GLY A 173 17.59 42.97 12.89
N LEU A 174 17.80 41.80 12.30
CA LEU A 174 16.85 40.68 12.46
C LEU A 174 17.52 39.58 13.27
N SER A 175 16.87 39.19 14.36
CA SER A 175 17.24 37.99 15.13
C SER A 175 16.16 36.92 15.05
N PHE A 176 16.62 35.69 14.87
CA PHE A 176 15.76 34.51 14.69
C PHE A 176 15.99 33.56 15.85
N ARG A 177 14.90 33.08 16.45
CA ARG A 177 14.89 32.08 17.49
C ARG A 177 13.94 30.95 17.09
N ARG A 178 14.44 29.74 16.98
CA ARG A 178 13.67 28.53 16.68
C ARG A 178 13.66 27.61 17.89
N THR A 179 12.49 27.32 18.42
CA THR A 179 12.31 26.30 19.44
C THR A 179 11.70 25.06 18.81
N ILE A 180 12.36 23.93 18.94
CA ILE A 180 11.91 22.64 18.43
C ILE A 180 11.63 21.72 19.62
N SER A 181 10.44 21.14 19.64
CA SER A 181 10.05 20.08 20.56
C SER A 181 9.54 18.87 19.79
N ILE A 182 9.63 17.70 20.40
CA ILE A 182 9.11 16.43 19.86
C ILE A 182 8.24 15.78 20.92
N ASP A 183 7.21 15.05 20.52
CA ASP A 183 6.46 14.18 21.42
C ASP A 183 6.87 12.70 21.24
N ASP A 184 6.23 11.82 22.01
CA ASP A 184 6.53 10.38 21.96
C ASP A 184 5.99 9.68 20.70
N LYS A 185 5.06 10.33 19.96
CA LYS A 185 4.34 9.77 18.80
C LYS A 185 4.82 10.33 17.46
N ALA A 186 6.04 10.96 17.41
CA ALA A 186 6.68 11.46 16.19
C ALA A 186 6.13 12.80 15.63
N MET A 187 5.50 13.64 16.46
CA MET A 187 5.14 15.00 16.09
C MET A 187 6.20 16.00 16.55
N PHE A 188 6.84 16.67 15.61
CA PHE A 188 7.69 17.81 15.88
C PHE A 188 6.86 19.10 15.89
N THR A 189 7.07 19.94 16.88
CA THR A 189 6.52 21.30 16.94
C THR A 189 7.66 22.29 16.82
N VAL A 190 7.58 23.16 15.83
CA VAL A 190 8.59 24.20 15.53
C VAL A 190 7.94 25.56 15.77
N VAL A 191 8.46 26.27 16.75
CA VAL A 191 8.07 27.65 17.06
C VAL A 191 9.19 28.58 16.66
N ASP A 192 8.97 29.35 15.61
CA ASP A 192 9.92 30.34 15.12
C ASP A 192 9.50 31.73 15.56
N THR A 193 10.41 32.46 16.19
CA THR A 193 10.24 33.87 16.57
C THR A 193 11.26 34.69 15.82
N VAL A 194 10.80 35.76 15.17
CA VAL A 194 11.65 36.76 14.52
C VAL A 194 11.45 38.07 15.24
N ALA A 195 12.54 38.74 15.63
CA ALA A 195 12.51 40.09 16.20
C ALA A 195 13.22 41.07 15.25
N ASN A 196 12.62 42.23 15.08
CA ASN A 196 13.15 43.32 14.26
C ASN A 196 13.66 44.46 15.16
N SER A 197 14.97 44.51 15.37
CA SER A 197 15.67 45.62 16.06
C SER A 197 16.15 46.71 15.11
N GLY A 198 15.89 46.55 13.80
CA GLY A 198 16.22 47.53 12.77
C GLY A 198 15.29 48.74 12.80
N THR A 199 15.52 49.68 11.88
CA THR A 199 14.76 50.94 11.78
C THR A 199 13.62 50.89 10.77
N LEU A 200 13.55 49.88 9.93
CA LEU A 200 12.55 49.75 8.86
C LEU A 200 11.64 48.53 9.11
N PRO A 201 10.36 48.62 8.72
CA PRO A 201 9.48 47.45 8.76
C PRO A 201 9.94 46.41 7.74
N VAL A 202 9.79 45.13 8.09
CA VAL A 202 10.12 43.99 7.22
C VAL A 202 8.89 43.12 7.00
N SER A 203 8.67 42.64 5.77
CA SER A 203 7.57 41.72 5.43
C SER A 203 8.11 40.33 5.18
N LEU A 204 7.64 39.38 5.97
CA LEU A 204 8.11 38.00 6.01
C LEU A 204 6.95 37.00 5.85
N ALA A 205 7.20 35.87 5.22
CA ALA A 205 6.29 34.73 5.23
C ALA A 205 7.03 33.47 5.71
N ALA A 206 6.40 32.72 6.59
CA ALA A 206 6.94 31.47 7.08
C ALA A 206 6.68 30.36 6.06
N TYR A 207 7.62 29.43 5.90
CA TYR A 207 7.43 28.23 5.06
C TYR A 207 7.89 26.96 5.76
N GLY A 208 7.40 25.82 5.24
CA GLY A 208 7.92 24.50 5.55
C GLY A 208 8.04 23.68 4.26
N SER A 209 9.04 22.82 4.20
CA SER A 209 9.31 21.96 3.05
C SER A 209 9.71 20.57 3.50
N VAL A 210 9.20 19.57 2.78
CA VAL A 210 9.67 18.17 2.83
C VAL A 210 10.15 17.81 1.45
N GLN A 211 11.40 17.36 1.34
CA GLN A 211 12.06 17.06 0.08
C GLN A 211 12.57 15.63 0.07
N ARG A 212 12.33 14.92 -1.04
CA ARG A 212 12.86 13.59 -1.31
C ARG A 212 13.58 13.54 -2.65
N GLN A 213 14.80 13.09 -2.65
CA GLN A 213 15.59 12.84 -3.85
C GLN A 213 15.40 11.40 -4.31
N GLY A 214 14.92 11.20 -5.54
CA GLY A 214 14.60 9.88 -6.06
C GLY A 214 13.32 9.27 -5.46
N LEU A 215 13.26 7.96 -5.46
CA LEU A 215 12.13 7.19 -4.92
C LEU A 215 12.55 6.46 -3.63
N ALA A 216 11.59 6.02 -2.83
CA ALA A 216 11.87 5.15 -1.70
C ALA A 216 12.54 3.85 -2.16
N GLN A 217 13.43 3.28 -1.34
CA GLN A 217 14.15 2.04 -1.69
C GLN A 217 13.22 0.84 -1.85
N ASP A 218 12.10 0.83 -1.12
CA ASP A 218 11.06 -0.19 -1.15
C ASP A 218 9.88 0.17 -2.07
N HIS A 219 10.04 1.21 -2.92
CA HIS A 219 9.00 1.63 -3.86
C HIS A 219 8.66 0.52 -4.87
N VAL A 220 7.39 0.12 -4.91
CA VAL A 220 6.88 -0.86 -5.87
C VAL A 220 6.10 -0.14 -6.97
N PRO A 221 6.59 -0.14 -8.21
CA PRO A 221 5.87 0.47 -9.34
C PRO A 221 4.48 -0.16 -9.51
N ASN A 222 3.46 0.70 -9.69
CA ASN A 222 2.05 0.30 -9.85
C ASN A 222 1.46 -0.44 -8.64
N ALA A 223 2.01 -0.22 -7.44
CA ALA A 223 1.42 -0.74 -6.21
C ALA A 223 -0.03 -0.25 -6.04
N VAL A 224 -0.85 -1.09 -5.41
CA VAL A 224 -2.25 -0.76 -5.09
C VAL A 224 -2.35 0.33 -4.01
N VAL A 225 -1.26 0.52 -3.26
CA VAL A 225 -1.13 1.52 -2.21
C VAL A 225 -0.56 2.80 -2.80
N HIS A 226 -1.15 3.94 -2.43
CA HIS A 226 -0.64 5.23 -2.88
C HIS A 226 0.70 5.57 -2.24
N GLU A 227 1.67 5.94 -3.06
CA GLU A 227 2.96 6.50 -2.69
C GLU A 227 3.23 7.78 -3.51
N GLY A 228 3.72 8.84 -2.86
CA GLY A 228 3.98 10.13 -3.47
C GLY A 228 3.41 11.30 -2.66
N ALA A 229 2.92 12.33 -3.34
CA ALA A 229 2.33 13.49 -2.71
C ALA A 229 0.96 13.19 -2.11
N VAL A 230 0.70 13.72 -0.93
CA VAL A 230 -0.59 13.63 -0.25
C VAL A 230 -0.89 14.93 0.48
N SER A 231 -2.12 15.40 0.42
CA SER A 231 -2.58 16.57 1.18
C SER A 231 -4.06 16.49 1.52
N VAL A 232 -4.43 17.18 2.59
CA VAL A 232 -5.80 17.62 2.84
C VAL A 232 -5.75 19.15 2.97
N LEU A 233 -6.12 19.81 1.91
CA LEU A 233 -6.24 21.26 1.81
C LEU A 233 -7.69 21.59 1.43
N SER A 234 -8.27 22.67 2.00
CA SER A 234 -9.69 23.02 1.78
C SER A 234 -10.65 21.83 1.98
N ASP A 235 -10.36 20.99 2.98
CA ASP A 235 -11.06 19.72 3.32
C ASP A 235 -11.11 18.68 2.19
N ARG A 236 -10.25 18.80 1.18
CA ARG A 236 -10.14 17.87 0.06
C ARG A 236 -8.88 17.04 0.17
N LEU A 237 -9.06 15.70 0.14
CA LEU A 237 -7.93 14.78 -0.01
C LEU A 237 -7.45 14.81 -1.46
N LYS A 238 -6.16 15.11 -1.66
CA LYS A 238 -5.49 15.04 -2.95
C LYS A 238 -4.27 14.12 -2.84
N THR A 239 -4.14 13.23 -3.81
CA THR A 239 -3.03 12.29 -3.91
C THR A 239 -2.45 12.34 -5.32
N ILE A 240 -1.11 12.40 -5.43
CA ILE A 240 -0.41 12.41 -6.72
C ILE A 240 0.74 11.40 -6.62
N ASN A 241 0.65 10.29 -7.35
CA ASN A 241 1.73 9.31 -7.37
C ASN A 241 2.97 9.86 -8.09
N TYR A 242 4.14 9.31 -7.82
CA TYR A 242 5.42 9.80 -8.36
C TYR A 242 5.43 9.92 -9.88
N LYS A 243 4.78 9.00 -10.60
CA LYS A 243 4.69 9.02 -12.07
C LYS A 243 3.88 10.22 -12.58
N ALA A 244 2.72 10.48 -11.98
CA ALA A 244 1.90 11.64 -12.32
C ALA A 244 2.58 12.93 -11.86
N TRP A 245 3.18 12.94 -10.67
CA TRP A 245 3.92 14.09 -10.14
C TRP A 245 5.05 14.52 -11.07
N LYS A 246 5.88 13.56 -11.52
CA LYS A 246 6.94 13.81 -12.50
C LYS A 246 6.41 14.29 -13.84
N LYS A 247 5.29 13.71 -14.32
CA LYS A 247 4.70 14.06 -15.62
C LYS A 247 4.09 15.47 -15.62
N ASP A 248 3.34 15.81 -14.57
CA ASP A 248 2.52 17.02 -14.52
C ASP A 248 3.26 18.21 -13.86
N GLY A 249 4.48 17.98 -13.32
CA GLY A 249 5.33 18.99 -12.70
C GLY A 249 4.89 19.41 -11.30
N GLY A 250 3.73 18.94 -10.83
CA GLY A 250 3.22 19.23 -9.50
C GLY A 250 1.83 19.84 -9.45
N ALA A 251 1.50 20.48 -8.33
CA ALA A 251 0.20 21.10 -8.09
C ALA A 251 0.33 22.19 -7.02
N GLU A 252 -0.58 23.14 -7.06
CA GLU A 252 -0.68 24.22 -6.09
C GLU A 252 -2.13 24.37 -5.61
N GLU A 253 -2.33 24.68 -4.34
CA GLU A 253 -3.65 24.87 -3.76
C GLU A 253 -3.58 25.83 -2.56
N SER A 254 -4.52 26.77 -2.48
CA SER A 254 -4.68 27.63 -1.31
C SER A 254 -5.71 27.04 -0.35
N SER A 255 -5.44 27.15 0.96
CA SER A 255 -6.30 26.61 2.01
C SER A 255 -6.24 27.47 3.25
N THR A 256 -7.18 27.28 4.17
CA THR A 256 -7.02 27.68 5.57
C THR A 256 -6.65 26.44 6.36
N GLY A 257 -5.46 26.42 6.95
CA GLY A 257 -4.93 25.24 7.63
C GLY A 257 -4.76 24.02 6.70
N GLY A 258 -5.03 22.82 7.23
CA GLY A 258 -4.82 21.55 6.55
C GLY A 258 -3.40 21.00 6.75
N TRP A 259 -3.01 20.08 5.89
CA TRP A 259 -1.68 19.45 5.89
C TRP A 259 -1.30 18.92 4.51
N LEU A 260 0.00 18.78 4.26
CA LEU A 260 0.53 18.19 3.02
C LEU A 260 1.88 17.55 3.27
N GLY A 261 2.25 16.59 2.44
CA GLY A 261 3.54 15.90 2.59
C GLY A 261 3.79 14.82 1.56
N ILE A 262 4.74 13.96 1.88
CA ILE A 262 5.13 12.81 1.08
C ILE A 262 4.83 11.54 1.86
N THR A 263 4.16 10.60 1.23
CA THR A 263 3.77 9.32 1.83
C THR A 263 4.39 8.15 1.08
N ASP A 264 4.85 7.17 1.84
CA ASP A 264 5.17 5.82 1.38
C ASP A 264 4.06 4.85 1.82
N LYS A 265 4.21 3.58 1.55
CA LYS A 265 3.22 2.56 1.94
C LYS A 265 2.84 2.65 3.42
N TYR A 266 3.82 2.78 4.31
CA TYR A 266 3.62 2.75 5.77
C TYR A 266 4.06 4.04 6.49
N TRP A 267 4.81 4.90 5.82
CA TRP A 267 5.48 6.06 6.41
C TRP A 267 4.91 7.35 5.85
N LEU A 268 4.99 8.40 6.66
CA LEU A 268 4.53 9.74 6.29
C LEU A 268 5.48 10.79 6.85
N ALA A 269 5.85 11.74 6.01
CA ALA A 269 6.34 13.04 6.43
C ALA A 269 5.34 14.12 6.01
N ALA A 270 4.63 14.70 6.97
CA ALA A 270 3.59 15.69 6.72
C ALA A 270 3.88 17.00 7.43
N LEU A 271 3.81 18.07 6.66
CA LEU A 271 3.85 19.45 7.15
C LEU A 271 2.44 19.87 7.56
N ILE A 272 2.34 20.45 8.73
CA ILE A 272 1.08 20.91 9.32
C ILE A 272 1.26 22.40 9.67
N PRO A 273 0.79 23.32 8.82
CA PRO A 273 0.78 24.75 9.11
C PRO A 273 -0.19 25.08 10.24
N THR A 274 -0.19 26.33 10.68
CA THR A 274 -1.19 26.87 11.61
C THR A 274 -2.59 26.66 11.03
N GLN A 275 -3.48 25.98 11.77
CA GLN A 275 -4.77 25.51 11.24
C GLN A 275 -5.80 26.63 11.00
N THR A 276 -5.58 27.80 11.54
CA THR A 276 -6.49 28.95 11.45
C THR A 276 -6.05 29.99 10.41
N GLU A 277 -4.92 29.76 9.73
CA GLU A 277 -4.32 30.73 8.82
C GLU A 277 -4.40 30.30 7.36
N ALA A 278 -4.47 31.29 6.47
CA ALA A 278 -4.38 31.03 5.04
C ALA A 278 -2.98 30.55 4.67
N VAL A 279 -2.91 29.48 3.92
CA VAL A 279 -1.66 28.89 3.44
C VAL A 279 -1.76 28.54 1.96
N LYS A 280 -0.62 28.59 1.29
CA LYS A 280 -0.47 28.16 -0.08
C LYS A 280 0.39 26.89 -0.08
N GLY A 281 -0.27 25.72 -0.26
CA GLY A 281 0.40 24.44 -0.39
C GLY A 281 0.82 24.17 -1.82
N GLN A 282 1.99 23.56 -2.00
CA GLN A 282 2.56 23.33 -3.31
C GLN A 282 3.30 21.99 -3.36
N PHE A 283 3.12 21.27 -4.45
CA PHE A 283 3.93 20.12 -4.84
C PHE A 283 4.75 20.49 -6.07
N ARG A 284 6.06 20.24 -6.03
CA ARG A 284 6.97 20.54 -7.14
C ARG A 284 7.87 19.35 -7.45
N VAL A 285 8.32 19.25 -8.70
CA VAL A 285 9.43 18.38 -9.09
C VAL A 285 10.56 19.28 -9.56
N ILE A 286 11.69 19.20 -8.89
CA ILE A 286 12.91 19.91 -9.25
C ILE A 286 13.82 18.88 -9.92
N LYS A 287 14.18 19.14 -11.18
CA LYS A 287 15.13 18.27 -11.88
C LYS A 287 16.51 18.44 -11.28
N GLY A 288 16.98 17.41 -10.57
CA GLY A 288 18.33 17.34 -10.04
C GLY A 288 19.30 16.73 -11.04
N GLY A 289 20.61 16.94 -10.85
CA GLY A 289 21.65 16.34 -11.70
C GLY A 289 21.72 14.82 -11.57
N LEU A 290 21.46 14.28 -10.38
CA LEU A 290 21.57 12.86 -10.05
C LEU A 290 20.22 12.15 -10.02
N ALA A 291 19.20 12.77 -9.44
CA ALA A 291 17.84 12.28 -9.40
C ALA A 291 16.86 13.45 -9.28
N ASP A 292 15.61 13.23 -9.69
CA ASP A 292 14.55 14.21 -9.50
C ASP A 292 14.29 14.42 -7.99
N ILE A 293 14.06 15.66 -7.59
CA ILE A 293 13.70 16.02 -6.21
C ILE A 293 12.20 16.29 -6.19
N TYR A 294 11.49 15.52 -5.38
CA TYR A 294 10.07 15.69 -5.11
C TYR A 294 9.91 16.54 -3.85
N GLU A 295 9.22 17.65 -3.96
CA GLU A 295 9.03 18.59 -2.86
C GLU A 295 7.57 18.83 -2.58
N ALA A 296 7.18 18.69 -1.31
CA ALA A 296 5.94 19.19 -0.75
C ALA A 296 6.26 20.37 0.16
N ASN A 297 5.71 21.55 -0.13
CA ASN A 297 5.95 22.74 0.67
C ASN A 297 4.68 23.56 0.88
N PHE A 298 4.71 24.41 1.88
CA PHE A 298 3.70 25.45 2.06
C PHE A 298 4.36 26.79 2.39
N VAL A 299 3.67 27.88 2.03
CA VAL A 299 4.01 29.24 2.42
C VAL A 299 2.81 29.84 3.13
N GLY A 300 3.05 30.39 4.32
CA GLY A 300 2.07 31.11 5.14
C GLY A 300 1.79 32.53 4.62
N PRO A 301 0.93 33.28 5.32
CA PRO A 301 0.63 34.67 4.94
C PRO A 301 1.85 35.56 5.14
N VAL A 302 1.98 36.58 4.28
CA VAL A 302 2.97 37.64 4.46
C VAL A 302 2.56 38.50 5.65
N ARG A 303 3.50 38.67 6.60
CA ARG A 303 3.32 39.47 7.79
C ARG A 303 4.35 40.60 7.83
N THR A 304 3.90 41.82 8.11
CA THR A 304 4.78 42.98 8.27
C THR A 304 5.16 43.13 9.74
N LEU A 305 6.45 43.08 10.01
CA LEU A 305 7.06 43.24 11.32
C LEU A 305 7.64 44.65 11.47
N ALA A 306 7.03 45.47 12.30
CA ALA A 306 7.47 46.84 12.57
C ALA A 306 8.82 46.86 13.33
N PRO A 307 9.56 47.98 13.28
CA PRO A 307 10.72 48.18 14.16
C PRO A 307 10.36 47.97 15.64
N GLY A 308 11.21 47.26 16.37
CA GLY A 308 11.01 46.94 17.78
C GLY A 308 9.99 45.81 18.06
N ALA A 309 9.31 45.27 17.03
CA ALA A 309 8.32 44.21 17.19
C ALA A 309 8.93 42.81 17.03
N SER A 310 8.18 41.80 17.48
CA SER A 310 8.48 40.41 17.25
C SER A 310 7.26 39.64 16.71
N LEU A 311 7.51 38.61 15.92
CA LEU A 311 6.51 37.73 15.32
C LEU A 311 6.84 36.28 15.68
N SER A 312 5.87 35.51 16.14
CA SER A 312 6.02 34.08 16.41
C SER A 312 5.04 33.27 15.56
N GLU A 313 5.55 32.20 14.95
CA GLU A 313 4.79 31.27 14.12
C GLU A 313 5.00 29.82 14.61
N THR A 314 3.91 29.07 14.74
CA THR A 314 3.96 27.65 15.15
C THR A 314 3.59 26.76 13.99
N ARG A 315 4.48 25.83 13.65
CA ARG A 315 4.31 24.86 12.58
C ARG A 315 4.68 23.48 13.08
N ARG A 316 4.15 22.44 12.44
CA ARG A 316 4.43 21.07 12.88
C ARG A 316 4.88 20.19 11.71
N LEU A 317 5.64 19.15 12.05
CA LEU A 317 6.03 18.08 11.16
C LEU A 317 5.66 16.76 11.83
N PHE A 318 4.82 15.98 11.21
CA PHE A 318 4.70 14.58 11.54
C PHE A 318 5.70 13.79 10.69
N ALA A 319 6.57 12.99 11.32
CA ALA A 319 7.56 12.17 10.63
C ALA A 319 7.57 10.77 11.27
N GLY A 320 6.76 9.84 10.75
CA GLY A 320 6.59 8.55 11.41
C GLY A 320 5.72 7.55 10.67
N ALA A 321 5.35 6.50 11.39
CA ALA A 321 4.46 5.45 10.93
C ALA A 321 2.99 5.91 10.87
N LYS A 322 2.26 5.55 9.81
CA LYS A 322 0.84 5.87 9.64
C LYS A 322 -0.06 4.99 10.50
N THR A 323 0.14 5.01 11.80
CA THR A 323 -0.68 4.27 12.75
C THR A 323 -2.02 4.96 12.93
N VAL A 324 -3.11 4.30 12.60
CA VAL A 324 -4.45 4.92 12.57
C VAL A 324 -4.86 5.53 13.91
N PRO A 325 -4.66 4.88 15.08
CA PRO A 325 -4.96 5.48 16.37
C PRO A 325 -4.19 6.80 16.63
N VAL A 326 -2.91 6.85 16.26
CA VAL A 326 -2.05 8.05 16.43
C VAL A 326 -2.54 9.20 15.55
N LEU A 327 -2.83 8.93 14.27
CA LEU A 327 -3.32 9.95 13.36
C LEU A 327 -4.68 10.51 13.80
N ARG A 328 -5.57 9.67 14.31
CA ARG A 328 -6.88 10.10 14.85
C ARG A 328 -6.75 10.91 16.15
N ASP A 329 -5.78 10.56 16.98
CA ASP A 329 -5.50 11.32 18.20
C ASP A 329 -5.02 12.75 17.86
N TYR A 330 -4.07 12.90 16.93
CA TYR A 330 -3.65 14.21 16.44
C TYR A 330 -4.75 15.00 15.72
N GLN A 331 -5.60 14.30 14.96
CA GLN A 331 -6.77 14.93 14.33
C GLN A 331 -7.68 15.57 15.38
N LYS A 332 -7.89 14.91 16.51
CA LYS A 332 -8.76 15.40 17.59
C LYS A 332 -8.05 16.44 18.46
N SER A 333 -6.83 16.14 18.93
CA SER A 333 -6.11 16.96 19.90
C SER A 333 -5.54 18.24 19.33
N LEU A 334 -5.11 18.22 18.06
CA LEU A 334 -4.51 19.36 17.37
C LEU A 334 -5.43 20.00 16.31
N GLY A 335 -6.64 19.50 16.14
CA GLY A 335 -7.60 20.01 15.16
C GLY A 335 -7.17 19.84 13.70
N ILE A 336 -6.31 18.84 13.40
CA ILE A 336 -5.80 18.63 12.04
C ILE A 336 -6.89 17.95 11.19
N ALA A 337 -7.36 18.63 10.15
CA ALA A 337 -8.47 18.15 9.32
C ALA A 337 -8.15 16.78 8.68
N ARG A 338 -8.99 15.78 8.93
CA ARG A 338 -8.95 14.46 8.27
C ARG A 338 -7.55 13.84 8.24
N PHE A 339 -6.78 13.92 9.32
CA PHE A 339 -5.39 13.45 9.33
C PHE A 339 -5.28 11.91 9.17
N ASP A 340 -6.32 11.17 9.57
CA ASP A 340 -6.44 9.73 9.31
C ASP A 340 -6.59 9.36 7.81
N ALA A 341 -6.86 10.35 6.93
CA ALA A 341 -6.86 10.16 5.48
C ALA A 341 -5.45 10.01 4.88
N ALA A 342 -4.38 10.21 5.67
CA ALA A 342 -3.02 9.84 5.30
C ALA A 342 -2.86 8.31 5.05
N VAL A 343 -3.71 7.49 5.66
CA VAL A 343 -3.88 6.08 5.30
C VAL A 343 -4.74 6.00 4.05
N ASP A 344 -4.26 5.30 3.04
CA ASP A 344 -4.95 5.15 1.76
C ASP A 344 -6.14 4.17 1.86
N TRP A 345 -7.27 4.65 2.38
CA TRP A 345 -8.48 3.85 2.53
C TRP A 345 -9.14 3.42 1.21
N GLY A 346 -8.70 3.98 0.08
CA GLY A 346 -9.26 3.74 -1.25
C GLY A 346 -10.64 4.34 -1.47
N ASN A 347 -11.22 4.08 -2.65
CA ASN A 347 -12.51 4.65 -3.06
C ASN A 347 -13.70 4.16 -2.21
N PHE A 348 -13.62 2.97 -1.63
CA PHE A 348 -14.66 2.40 -0.78
C PHE A 348 -14.34 2.59 0.72
N TRP A 349 -13.83 3.78 1.09
CA TRP A 349 -13.44 4.11 2.46
C TRP A 349 -14.57 3.87 3.50
N PHE A 350 -15.83 3.99 3.08
CA PHE A 350 -16.99 3.76 3.92
C PHE A 350 -17.21 2.27 4.27
N PHE A 351 -16.59 1.32 3.53
CA PHE A 351 -16.46 -0.09 3.92
C PHE A 351 -15.11 -0.36 4.59
N THR A 352 -14.03 0.22 4.08
CA THR A 352 -12.67 -0.05 4.53
C THR A 352 -12.45 0.37 5.99
N ARG A 353 -12.92 1.55 6.38
CA ARG A 353 -12.79 2.06 7.76
C ARG A 353 -13.54 1.22 8.81
N PRO A 354 -14.84 0.83 8.62
CA PRO A 354 -15.52 -0.07 9.53
C PRO A 354 -14.85 -1.44 9.65
N ILE A 355 -14.40 -2.02 8.53
CA ILE A 355 -13.68 -3.30 8.52
C ILE A 355 -12.38 -3.19 9.33
N PHE A 356 -11.61 -2.11 9.14
CA PHE A 356 -10.44 -1.85 9.96
C PHE A 356 -10.79 -1.72 11.45
N ALA A 357 -11.84 -0.98 11.79
CA ALA A 357 -12.24 -0.80 13.19
C ALA A 357 -12.59 -2.12 13.89
N VAL A 358 -13.26 -3.05 13.18
CA VAL A 358 -13.56 -4.38 13.69
C VAL A 358 -12.29 -5.23 13.81
N LEU A 359 -11.39 -5.16 12.81
CA LEU A 359 -10.10 -5.85 12.84
C LEU A 359 -9.26 -5.39 14.02
N GLU A 360 -9.14 -4.07 14.21
CA GLU A 360 -8.39 -3.46 15.30
C GLU A 360 -8.97 -3.83 16.67
N PHE A 361 -10.30 -3.80 16.81
CA PHE A 361 -10.98 -4.26 18.02
C PHE A 361 -10.58 -5.69 18.38
N PHE A 362 -10.63 -6.63 17.45
CA PHE A 362 -10.22 -8.00 17.72
C PHE A 362 -8.72 -8.11 17.98
N HIS A 363 -7.88 -7.38 17.24
CA HIS A 363 -6.44 -7.39 17.46
C HIS A 363 -6.06 -6.95 18.86
N GLN A 364 -6.66 -5.87 19.38
CA GLN A 364 -6.42 -5.37 20.74
C GLN A 364 -6.81 -6.37 21.84
N HIS A 365 -7.84 -7.22 21.59
CA HIS A 365 -8.30 -8.20 22.58
C HIS A 365 -7.56 -9.54 22.49
N VAL A 366 -7.13 -9.95 21.32
CA VAL A 366 -6.54 -11.27 21.07
C VAL A 366 -5.01 -11.21 20.97
N GLY A 367 -4.44 -10.04 20.64
CA GLY A 367 -3.00 -9.85 20.49
C GLY A 367 -2.38 -10.49 19.23
N ASN A 368 -3.19 -11.11 18.35
CA ASN A 368 -2.71 -11.74 17.12
C ASN A 368 -3.57 -11.28 15.94
N VAL A 369 -2.93 -10.61 14.97
CA VAL A 369 -3.61 -10.05 13.78
C VAL A 369 -4.23 -11.13 12.92
N GLY A 370 -3.58 -12.28 12.76
CA GLY A 370 -4.12 -13.40 11.98
C GLY A 370 -5.42 -13.95 12.59
N ILE A 371 -5.48 -14.12 13.91
CA ILE A 371 -6.73 -14.51 14.60
C ILE A 371 -7.79 -13.42 14.41
N ALA A 372 -7.41 -12.14 14.51
CA ALA A 372 -8.34 -11.04 14.28
C ALA A 372 -8.96 -11.08 12.87
N ILE A 373 -8.20 -11.46 11.85
CA ILE A 373 -8.69 -11.70 10.48
C ILE A 373 -9.72 -12.83 10.45
N LEU A 374 -9.45 -13.94 11.14
CA LEU A 374 -10.39 -15.08 11.21
C LEU A 374 -11.70 -14.68 11.90
N LEU A 375 -11.63 -13.94 13.01
CA LEU A 375 -12.81 -13.43 13.73
C LEU A 375 -13.60 -12.41 12.91
N LEU A 376 -12.90 -11.48 12.26
CA LEU A 376 -13.53 -10.53 11.32
C LEU A 376 -14.29 -11.27 10.21
N THR A 377 -13.70 -12.35 9.67
CA THR A 377 -14.35 -13.17 8.63
C THR A 377 -15.65 -13.77 9.13
N ILE A 378 -15.69 -14.24 10.39
CA ILE A 378 -16.90 -14.77 11.01
C ILE A 378 -17.98 -13.67 11.13
N VAL A 379 -17.61 -12.47 11.59
CA VAL A 379 -18.54 -11.33 11.70
C VAL A 379 -19.15 -10.99 10.34
N VAL A 380 -18.31 -10.89 9.30
CA VAL A 380 -18.76 -10.63 7.93
C VAL A 380 -19.71 -11.73 7.44
N LYS A 381 -19.36 -13.01 7.70
CA LYS A 381 -20.22 -14.15 7.37
C LYS A 381 -21.58 -14.11 8.07
N LEU A 382 -21.60 -13.76 9.35
CA LEU A 382 -22.84 -13.63 10.11
C LEU A 382 -23.72 -12.49 9.56
N LEU A 383 -23.12 -11.37 9.17
CA LEU A 383 -23.86 -10.24 8.57
C LEU A 383 -24.54 -10.67 7.24
N PHE A 384 -23.84 -11.41 6.40
CA PHE A 384 -24.37 -11.88 5.12
C PHE A 384 -25.07 -13.24 5.20
N PHE A 385 -25.17 -13.85 6.38
CA PHE A 385 -25.74 -15.17 6.56
C PHE A 385 -27.15 -15.33 5.98
N PRO A 386 -28.12 -14.41 6.21
CA PRO A 386 -29.49 -14.57 5.66
C PRO A 386 -29.49 -14.58 4.13
N LEU A 387 -28.66 -13.72 3.50
CA LEU A 387 -28.54 -13.63 2.05
C LEU A 387 -27.88 -14.89 1.48
N ALA A 388 -26.77 -15.32 2.08
CA ALA A 388 -26.03 -16.52 1.67
C ALA A 388 -26.89 -17.78 1.84
N ASN A 389 -27.65 -17.89 2.92
CA ASN A 389 -28.53 -19.03 3.19
C ASN A 389 -29.57 -19.20 2.08
N LYS A 390 -30.30 -18.13 1.73
CA LYS A 390 -31.27 -18.17 0.62
C LYS A 390 -30.62 -18.55 -0.71
N SER A 391 -29.42 -18.07 -0.97
CA SER A 391 -28.69 -18.39 -2.18
C SER A 391 -28.29 -19.88 -2.22
N TYR A 392 -27.70 -20.39 -1.15
CA TYR A 392 -27.29 -21.79 -1.10
C TYR A 392 -28.48 -22.75 -1.10
N GLU A 393 -29.62 -22.38 -0.51
CA GLU A 393 -30.86 -23.13 -0.65
C GLU A 393 -31.32 -23.20 -2.11
N SER A 394 -31.27 -22.07 -2.85
CA SER A 394 -31.60 -22.04 -4.28
C SER A 394 -30.66 -22.90 -5.10
N MET A 395 -29.35 -22.82 -4.82
CA MET A 395 -28.32 -23.64 -5.49
C MET A 395 -28.49 -25.14 -5.20
N SER A 396 -28.83 -25.50 -3.97
CA SER A 396 -29.10 -26.89 -3.59
C SER A 396 -30.35 -27.43 -4.29
N LYS A 397 -31.43 -26.64 -4.42
CA LYS A 397 -32.61 -26.99 -5.22
C LYS A 397 -32.25 -27.18 -6.69
N MET A 398 -31.41 -26.29 -7.25
CA MET A 398 -30.95 -26.39 -8.63
C MET A 398 -30.16 -27.70 -8.86
N ARG A 399 -29.32 -28.11 -7.91
CA ARG A 399 -28.60 -29.39 -7.98
C ARG A 399 -29.58 -30.57 -7.97
N LYS A 400 -30.66 -30.51 -7.19
CA LYS A 400 -31.68 -31.57 -7.12
C LYS A 400 -32.40 -31.80 -8.44
N ILE A 401 -32.65 -30.74 -9.24
CA ILE A 401 -33.31 -30.82 -10.54
C ILE A 401 -32.35 -31.09 -11.71
N GLN A 402 -31.06 -31.23 -11.44
CA GLN A 402 -30.04 -31.47 -12.48
C GLN A 402 -30.36 -32.67 -13.38
N PRO A 403 -30.82 -33.85 -12.89
CA PRO A 403 -31.19 -34.97 -13.77
C PRO A 403 -32.27 -34.56 -14.80
N GLN A 404 -33.29 -33.79 -14.38
CA GLN A 404 -34.33 -33.31 -15.28
C GLN A 404 -33.77 -32.33 -16.32
N MET A 405 -32.82 -31.49 -15.93
CA MET A 405 -32.14 -30.57 -16.87
C MET A 405 -31.32 -31.35 -17.91
N GLU A 406 -30.67 -32.42 -17.52
CA GLU A 406 -29.93 -33.27 -18.45
C GLU A 406 -30.85 -33.97 -19.45
N GLU A 407 -32.05 -34.43 -19.03
CA GLU A 407 -33.06 -34.97 -19.92
C GLU A 407 -33.57 -33.91 -20.92
N ILE A 408 -33.88 -32.70 -20.46
CA ILE A 408 -34.30 -31.58 -21.35
C ILE A 408 -33.19 -31.29 -22.35
N LYS A 409 -31.93 -31.27 -21.92
CA LYS A 409 -30.77 -31.02 -22.77
C LYS A 409 -30.60 -32.12 -23.84
N LYS A 410 -30.74 -33.37 -23.47
CA LYS A 410 -30.70 -34.51 -24.44
C LYS A 410 -31.85 -34.42 -25.43
N ARG A 411 -33.07 -34.06 -24.97
CA ARG A 411 -34.26 -33.99 -25.81
C ARG A 411 -34.19 -32.86 -26.85
N HIS A 412 -33.56 -31.74 -26.49
CA HIS A 412 -33.52 -30.52 -27.33
C HIS A 412 -32.08 -30.14 -27.73
N GLU A 413 -31.19 -31.12 -27.88
CA GLU A 413 -29.76 -30.89 -28.21
C GLU A 413 -29.56 -30.08 -29.51
N LYS A 414 -30.53 -30.18 -30.46
CA LYS A 414 -30.49 -29.50 -31.78
C LYS A 414 -31.30 -28.21 -31.84
N ASP A 415 -32.04 -27.85 -30.79
CA ASP A 415 -32.90 -26.67 -30.76
C ASP A 415 -32.60 -25.82 -29.51
N PRO A 416 -31.63 -24.87 -29.58
CA PRO A 416 -31.24 -24.04 -28.47
C PRO A 416 -32.38 -23.18 -27.89
N THR A 417 -33.35 -22.80 -28.76
CA THR A 417 -34.49 -21.95 -28.34
C THR A 417 -35.45 -22.72 -27.45
N LYS A 418 -35.80 -23.96 -27.85
CA LYS A 418 -36.64 -24.84 -27.04
C LYS A 418 -35.94 -25.29 -25.77
N LEU A 419 -34.65 -25.59 -25.85
CA LEU A 419 -33.83 -25.91 -24.66
C LEU A 419 -33.90 -24.78 -23.61
N GLN A 420 -33.74 -23.53 -24.04
CA GLN A 420 -33.84 -22.38 -23.13
C GLN A 420 -35.26 -22.21 -22.57
N GLN A 421 -36.29 -22.35 -23.40
CA GLN A 421 -37.69 -22.23 -22.96
C GLN A 421 -38.07 -23.30 -21.93
N GLU A 422 -37.76 -24.58 -22.19
CA GLU A 422 -38.07 -25.65 -21.25
C GLU A 422 -37.25 -25.59 -19.98
N THR A 423 -35.96 -25.17 -20.05
CA THR A 423 -35.15 -24.92 -18.88
C THR A 423 -35.76 -23.81 -18.01
N MET A 424 -36.19 -22.72 -18.61
CA MET A 424 -36.83 -21.63 -17.89
C MET A 424 -38.19 -22.03 -17.29
N ALA A 425 -38.99 -22.83 -18.02
CA ALA A 425 -40.25 -23.39 -17.52
C ALA A 425 -40.01 -24.33 -16.32
N LEU A 426 -38.94 -25.15 -16.36
CA LEU A 426 -38.52 -26.01 -15.24
C LEU A 426 -38.17 -25.17 -14.01
N TYR A 427 -37.38 -24.09 -14.16
CA TYR A 427 -37.04 -23.19 -13.05
C TYR A 427 -38.26 -22.52 -12.46
N GLN A 428 -39.21 -22.07 -13.28
CA GLN A 428 -40.45 -21.48 -12.82
C GLN A 428 -41.32 -22.47 -12.06
N ARG A 429 -41.45 -23.70 -12.56
CA ARG A 429 -42.20 -24.78 -11.93
C ARG A 429 -41.65 -25.15 -10.55
N GLU A 430 -40.33 -25.26 -10.45
CA GLU A 430 -39.63 -25.60 -9.21
C GLU A 430 -39.40 -24.38 -8.30
N LYS A 431 -39.85 -23.17 -8.68
CA LYS A 431 -39.69 -21.90 -7.97
C LYS A 431 -38.21 -21.60 -7.65
N ILE A 432 -37.33 -21.88 -8.60
CA ILE A 432 -35.90 -21.65 -8.51
C ILE A 432 -35.53 -20.38 -9.28
N ASN A 433 -34.82 -19.48 -8.63
CA ASN A 433 -34.24 -18.31 -9.31
C ASN A 433 -32.74 -18.53 -9.54
N PRO A 434 -32.28 -18.72 -10.79
CA PRO A 434 -30.86 -18.99 -11.09
C PRO A 434 -29.95 -17.81 -10.72
N LEU A 435 -30.46 -16.57 -10.69
CA LEU A 435 -29.69 -15.38 -10.32
C LEU A 435 -29.36 -15.34 -8.82
N MET A 436 -30.11 -16.07 -7.99
CA MET A 436 -29.81 -16.14 -6.56
C MET A 436 -28.45 -16.80 -6.28
N GLY A 437 -27.98 -17.67 -7.17
CA GLY A 437 -26.68 -18.34 -7.02
C GLY A 437 -25.47 -17.38 -7.07
N CYS A 438 -25.54 -16.32 -7.86
CA CYS A 438 -24.43 -15.36 -7.98
C CYS A 438 -24.48 -14.21 -6.94
N LEU A 439 -25.59 -14.06 -6.22
CA LEU A 439 -25.82 -12.93 -5.31
C LEU A 439 -24.79 -12.84 -4.15
N PRO A 440 -24.37 -13.94 -3.51
CA PRO A 440 -23.30 -13.88 -2.50
C PRO A 440 -21.96 -13.41 -3.07
N MET A 441 -21.64 -13.79 -4.31
CA MET A 441 -20.42 -13.35 -4.96
C MET A 441 -20.43 -11.83 -5.17
N LEU A 442 -21.54 -11.27 -5.67
CA LEU A 442 -21.67 -9.83 -5.85
C LEU A 442 -21.57 -9.06 -4.53
N ALA A 443 -22.22 -9.57 -3.47
CA ALA A 443 -22.11 -8.97 -2.14
C ALA A 443 -20.70 -9.09 -1.52
N GLN A 444 -19.95 -10.11 -1.91
CA GLN A 444 -18.59 -10.34 -1.42
C GLN A 444 -17.56 -9.40 -2.04
N ILE A 445 -17.76 -8.88 -3.26
CA ILE A 445 -16.78 -8.04 -3.96
C ILE A 445 -16.40 -6.78 -3.16
N PRO A 446 -17.34 -5.96 -2.63
CA PRO A 446 -16.99 -4.81 -1.80
C PRO A 446 -16.23 -5.19 -0.52
N VAL A 447 -16.63 -6.28 0.12
CA VAL A 447 -15.95 -6.79 1.34
C VAL A 447 -14.53 -7.23 1.03
N PHE A 448 -14.36 -7.97 -0.06
CA PHE A 448 -13.03 -8.37 -0.52
C PHE A 448 -12.13 -7.18 -0.78
N TYR A 449 -12.61 -6.21 -1.56
CA TYR A 449 -11.84 -5.00 -1.85
C TYR A 449 -11.45 -4.26 -0.57
N ALA A 450 -12.41 -4.07 0.35
CA ALA A 450 -12.15 -3.37 1.59
C ALA A 450 -11.14 -4.11 2.47
N LEU A 451 -11.26 -5.42 2.60
CA LEU A 451 -10.32 -6.23 3.37
C LEU A 451 -8.94 -6.26 2.71
N PHE A 452 -8.88 -6.49 1.39
CA PHE A 452 -7.64 -6.42 0.63
C PHE A 452 -6.93 -5.09 0.86
N LYS A 453 -7.68 -3.99 0.81
CA LYS A 453 -7.14 -2.65 1.05
C LYS A 453 -6.63 -2.52 2.49
N VAL A 454 -7.42 -2.89 3.51
CA VAL A 454 -6.99 -2.86 4.92
C VAL A 454 -5.69 -3.64 5.11
N LEU A 455 -5.63 -4.89 4.66
CA LEU A 455 -4.46 -5.75 4.83
C LEU A 455 -3.23 -5.24 4.05
N SER A 456 -3.43 -4.45 3.01
CA SER A 456 -2.33 -3.89 2.21
C SER A 456 -1.78 -2.58 2.74
N VAL A 457 -2.60 -1.74 3.40
CA VAL A 457 -2.21 -0.36 3.75
C VAL A 457 -1.94 -0.15 5.23
N THR A 458 -2.44 -1.03 6.10
CA THR A 458 -2.28 -0.84 7.54
C THR A 458 -0.94 -1.36 8.03
N ILE A 459 -0.27 -0.56 8.85
CA ILE A 459 1.05 -0.89 9.36
C ILE A 459 1.01 -2.03 10.38
N GLU A 460 -0.14 -2.24 11.00
CA GLU A 460 -0.41 -3.32 11.95
C GLU A 460 -0.22 -4.72 11.33
N MET A 461 -0.33 -4.81 10.00
CA MET A 461 -0.09 -6.05 9.25
C MET A 461 1.39 -6.31 8.97
N ARG A 462 2.22 -5.24 8.99
CA ARG A 462 3.63 -5.33 8.65
C ARG A 462 4.38 -6.13 9.71
N GLN A 463 5.05 -7.21 9.28
CA GLN A 463 5.81 -8.11 10.15
C GLN A 463 4.96 -8.70 11.30
N ALA A 464 3.62 -8.75 11.14
CA ALA A 464 2.74 -9.39 12.11
C ALA A 464 2.80 -10.92 11.95
N PRO A 465 3.16 -11.66 13.02
CA PRO A 465 3.25 -13.11 12.95
C PRO A 465 1.87 -13.77 13.03
N PHE A 466 1.78 -14.97 12.45
CA PHE A 466 0.68 -15.90 12.65
C PHE A 466 1.19 -17.18 13.34
N PHE A 467 0.78 -18.35 12.89
CA PHE A 467 1.26 -19.64 13.42
C PHE A 467 2.22 -20.33 12.46
N GLY A 468 3.07 -21.21 13.00
CA GLY A 468 4.01 -22.03 12.24
C GLY A 468 5.08 -21.18 11.57
N TRP A 469 5.24 -21.32 10.26
CA TRP A 469 6.26 -20.62 9.46
C TRP A 469 5.87 -19.23 9.00
N VAL A 470 4.65 -18.76 9.30
CA VAL A 470 4.19 -17.42 8.90
C VAL A 470 4.63 -16.40 9.94
N HIS A 471 5.75 -15.73 9.67
CA HIS A 471 6.31 -14.68 10.54
C HIS A 471 5.93 -13.26 10.10
N ASP A 472 5.36 -13.10 8.90
CA ASP A 472 4.90 -11.81 8.36
C ASP A 472 3.65 -12.00 7.48
N LEU A 473 2.50 -11.61 8.01
CA LEU A 473 1.22 -11.67 7.31
C LEU A 473 1.14 -10.71 6.10
N SER A 474 2.00 -9.69 6.04
CA SER A 474 2.04 -8.73 4.93
C SER A 474 2.88 -9.21 3.74
N SER A 475 3.70 -10.22 3.93
CA SER A 475 4.55 -10.84 2.91
C SER A 475 3.89 -12.04 2.25
N ARG A 476 4.48 -12.53 1.17
CA ARG A 476 4.08 -13.82 0.56
C ARG A 476 4.39 -14.98 1.49
N ASP A 477 3.76 -16.12 1.25
CA ASP A 477 4.13 -17.37 1.94
C ASP A 477 5.63 -17.65 1.68
N PRO A 478 6.47 -17.76 2.71
CA PRO A 478 7.90 -18.00 2.53
C PRO A 478 8.23 -19.41 2.04
N THR A 479 7.28 -20.35 2.14
CA THR A 479 7.47 -21.72 1.65
C THR A 479 7.28 -21.80 0.13
N THR A 480 7.91 -22.77 -0.50
CA THR A 480 7.71 -23.07 -1.92
C THR A 480 7.83 -24.56 -2.17
N PHE A 481 7.06 -25.11 -3.10
CA PHE A 481 7.17 -26.52 -3.48
C PHE A 481 8.53 -26.85 -4.10
N MET A 482 9.22 -25.86 -4.66
CA MET A 482 10.52 -26.05 -5.33
C MET A 482 11.64 -26.50 -4.39
N ASN A 483 11.61 -26.05 -3.13
CA ASN A 483 12.54 -26.51 -2.09
C ASN A 483 11.89 -27.47 -1.10
N LEU A 484 10.84 -28.19 -1.55
CA LEU A 484 10.02 -29.09 -0.73
C LEU A 484 9.53 -28.42 0.56
N PHE A 485 9.01 -27.18 0.41
CA PHE A 485 8.47 -26.37 1.52
C PHE A 485 9.47 -26.08 2.63
N GLY A 486 10.75 -25.92 2.26
CA GLY A 486 11.82 -25.59 3.21
C GLY A 486 12.61 -26.79 3.73
N LEU A 487 12.30 -28.01 3.28
CA LEU A 487 13.07 -29.21 3.62
C LEU A 487 14.45 -29.22 2.95
N ILE A 488 14.57 -28.61 1.76
CA ILE A 488 15.83 -28.40 1.09
C ILE A 488 16.33 -27.00 1.43
N PRO A 489 17.55 -26.83 2.01
CA PRO A 489 18.10 -25.52 2.37
C PRO A 489 18.63 -24.77 1.12
N TRP A 490 17.75 -24.52 0.18
CA TRP A 490 18.01 -23.79 -1.06
C TRP A 490 16.92 -22.74 -1.26
N ASP A 491 17.35 -21.51 -1.51
CA ASP A 491 16.44 -20.42 -1.89
C ASP A 491 16.37 -20.31 -3.43
N PRO A 492 15.24 -20.65 -4.05
CA PRO A 492 15.07 -20.54 -5.50
C PRO A 492 15.30 -19.12 -6.04
N ALA A 493 15.09 -18.08 -5.24
CA ALA A 493 15.29 -16.70 -5.65
C ALA A 493 16.77 -16.36 -5.91
N THR A 494 17.69 -17.04 -5.25
CA THR A 494 19.13 -16.84 -5.39
C THR A 494 19.76 -17.55 -6.59
N THR A 495 18.96 -18.34 -7.34
CA THR A 495 19.46 -19.10 -8.49
C THR A 495 19.85 -18.18 -9.64
N PRO A 496 21.12 -18.22 -10.13
CA PRO A 496 21.56 -17.40 -11.23
C PRO A 496 20.68 -17.57 -12.48
N LEU A 497 20.42 -16.48 -13.21
CA LEU A 497 19.65 -16.39 -14.46
C LEU A 497 18.13 -16.66 -14.32
N ILE A 498 17.72 -17.60 -13.51
CA ILE A 498 16.30 -18.04 -13.42
C ILE A 498 15.64 -17.75 -12.08
N GLY A 499 16.39 -17.23 -11.09
CA GLY A 499 15.87 -16.96 -9.74
C GLY A 499 14.64 -16.03 -9.75
N GLY A 500 14.61 -15.02 -10.59
CA GLY A 500 13.46 -14.13 -10.72
C GLY A 500 12.20 -14.83 -11.27
N PHE A 501 12.35 -15.84 -12.12
CA PHE A 501 11.23 -16.64 -12.61
C PHE A 501 10.76 -17.66 -11.55
N LEU A 502 11.69 -18.29 -10.85
CA LEU A 502 11.39 -19.25 -9.79
C LEU A 502 10.75 -18.60 -8.56
N SER A 503 11.18 -17.41 -8.19
CA SER A 503 10.60 -16.60 -7.10
C SER A 503 9.39 -15.79 -7.52
N GLY A 504 9.08 -15.73 -8.81
CA GLY A 504 7.94 -15.05 -9.40
C GLY A 504 6.71 -16.00 -9.52
N PRO A 505 6.27 -16.31 -10.76
CA PRO A 505 5.05 -17.08 -11.00
C PRO A 505 5.04 -18.50 -10.43
N LEU A 506 6.21 -19.12 -10.28
CA LEU A 506 6.36 -20.48 -9.76
C LEU A 506 6.56 -20.57 -8.25
N HIS A 507 6.61 -19.44 -7.55
CA HIS A 507 6.69 -19.45 -6.08
C HIS A 507 5.32 -19.77 -5.48
N ILE A 508 5.03 -21.06 -5.29
CA ILE A 508 3.77 -21.52 -4.72
C ILE A 508 4.06 -22.18 -3.37
N GLY A 509 3.60 -21.55 -2.31
CA GLY A 509 3.74 -22.02 -0.93
C GLY A 509 2.62 -22.95 -0.49
N VAL A 510 2.67 -23.37 0.77
CA VAL A 510 1.67 -24.25 1.38
C VAL A 510 0.29 -23.58 1.42
N TRP A 511 0.20 -22.32 1.86
CA TRP A 511 -1.08 -21.63 1.98
C TRP A 511 -1.82 -21.44 0.65
N PRO A 512 -1.16 -21.04 -0.46
CA PRO A 512 -1.78 -21.04 -1.79
C PRO A 512 -2.29 -22.40 -2.23
N LEU A 513 -1.57 -23.49 -1.94
CA LEU A 513 -2.02 -24.86 -2.27
C LEU A 513 -3.25 -25.26 -1.44
N VAL A 514 -3.22 -25.02 -0.13
CA VAL A 514 -4.36 -25.29 0.78
C VAL A 514 -5.58 -24.47 0.37
N TYR A 515 -5.37 -23.21 -0.02
CA TYR A 515 -6.43 -22.38 -0.57
C TYR A 515 -7.01 -22.97 -1.86
N GLY A 516 -6.16 -23.36 -2.82
CA GLY A 516 -6.59 -23.98 -4.08
C GLY A 516 -7.43 -25.24 -3.85
N LEU A 517 -7.01 -26.10 -2.90
CA LEU A 517 -7.75 -27.29 -2.51
C LEU A 517 -9.12 -26.93 -1.88
N SER A 518 -9.14 -25.93 -1.00
CA SER A 518 -10.40 -25.46 -0.40
C SER A 518 -11.34 -24.85 -1.44
N MET A 519 -10.80 -24.13 -2.42
CA MET A 519 -11.57 -23.58 -3.54
C MET A 519 -12.13 -24.68 -4.43
N TRP A 520 -11.32 -25.69 -4.75
CA TRP A 520 -11.80 -26.87 -5.50
C TRP A 520 -12.96 -27.56 -4.78
N LEU A 521 -12.85 -27.79 -3.48
CA LEU A 521 -13.91 -28.40 -2.69
C LEU A 521 -15.17 -27.51 -2.62
N SER A 522 -14.99 -26.22 -2.40
CA SER A 522 -16.09 -25.23 -2.41
C SER A 522 -16.82 -25.22 -3.76
N GLN A 523 -16.08 -25.33 -4.86
CA GLN A 523 -16.66 -25.37 -6.20
C GLN A 523 -17.38 -26.68 -6.49
N ALA A 524 -16.89 -27.80 -5.99
CA ALA A 524 -17.56 -29.10 -6.09
C ALA A 524 -18.92 -29.15 -5.34
N MET A 525 -19.11 -28.27 -4.35
CA MET A 525 -20.38 -28.10 -3.65
C MET A 525 -21.44 -27.36 -4.50
N ASN A 526 -21.04 -26.61 -5.51
CA ASN A 526 -21.93 -25.85 -6.38
C ASN A 526 -22.54 -26.78 -7.46
N PRO A 527 -23.75 -26.46 -7.98
CA PRO A 527 -24.26 -27.18 -9.15
C PRO A 527 -23.37 -26.94 -10.36
N PRO A 528 -23.17 -27.96 -11.23
CA PRO A 528 -22.39 -27.77 -12.44
C PRO A 528 -23.07 -26.76 -13.38
N ALA A 529 -22.24 -26.02 -14.11
CA ALA A 529 -22.75 -25.05 -15.08
C ALA A 529 -23.48 -25.77 -16.23
N PRO A 530 -24.59 -25.19 -16.75
CA PRO A 530 -25.34 -25.77 -17.86
C PRO A 530 -24.50 -25.90 -19.15
N ASP A 531 -23.62 -24.94 -19.39
CA ASP A 531 -22.72 -24.90 -20.55
C ASP A 531 -21.43 -25.71 -20.31
N PRO A 532 -21.06 -26.66 -21.19
CA PRO A 532 -19.85 -27.46 -21.04
C PRO A 532 -18.54 -26.66 -21.08
N ILE A 533 -18.51 -25.53 -21.82
CA ILE A 533 -17.34 -24.65 -21.89
C ILE A 533 -17.19 -23.91 -20.55
N GLN A 534 -18.29 -23.38 -20.04
CA GLN A 534 -18.31 -22.71 -18.74
C GLN A 534 -17.91 -23.69 -17.62
N GLN A 535 -18.37 -24.94 -17.66
CA GLN A 535 -17.99 -25.97 -16.70
C GLN A 535 -16.49 -26.25 -16.71
N ARG A 536 -15.87 -26.33 -17.90
CA ARG A 536 -14.40 -26.52 -18.01
C ARG A 536 -13.63 -25.31 -17.50
N ILE A 537 -14.09 -24.10 -17.81
CA ILE A 537 -13.50 -22.86 -17.29
C ILE A 537 -13.54 -22.88 -15.77
N PHE A 538 -14.68 -23.20 -15.16
CA PHE A 538 -14.81 -23.28 -13.71
C PHE A 538 -13.91 -24.34 -13.10
N GLN A 539 -13.71 -25.48 -13.73
CA GLN A 539 -12.78 -26.52 -13.26
C GLN A 539 -11.32 -26.07 -13.23
N LEU A 540 -10.93 -25.11 -14.09
CA LEU A 540 -9.57 -24.55 -14.12
C LEU A 540 -9.37 -23.44 -13.09
N PHE A 541 -10.45 -22.80 -12.61
CA PHE A 541 -10.37 -21.69 -11.66
C PHE A 541 -9.54 -21.99 -10.40
N PRO A 542 -9.69 -23.12 -9.71
CA PRO A 542 -8.88 -23.41 -8.54
C PRO A 542 -7.38 -23.42 -8.85
N ILE A 543 -6.99 -23.92 -10.02
CA ILE A 543 -5.60 -23.95 -10.45
C ILE A 543 -5.12 -22.53 -10.72
N ILE A 544 -5.83 -21.76 -11.57
CA ILE A 544 -5.47 -20.40 -11.91
C ILE A 544 -5.36 -19.52 -10.66
N PHE A 545 -6.34 -19.64 -9.75
CA PHE A 545 -6.35 -18.86 -8.53
C PHE A 545 -5.27 -19.28 -7.54
N THR A 546 -4.84 -20.55 -7.51
CA THR A 546 -3.69 -20.99 -6.71
C THR A 546 -2.43 -20.24 -7.12
N PHE A 547 -2.13 -20.18 -8.43
CA PHE A 547 -0.98 -19.42 -8.95
C PHE A 547 -1.12 -17.91 -8.70
N THR A 548 -2.31 -17.36 -8.88
CA THR A 548 -2.57 -15.94 -8.65
C THR A 548 -2.39 -15.59 -7.16
N MET A 549 -2.97 -16.39 -6.26
CA MET A 549 -2.90 -16.14 -4.81
C MET A 549 -1.49 -16.35 -4.25
N ALA A 550 -0.65 -17.15 -4.88
CA ALA A 550 0.76 -17.26 -4.50
C ALA A 550 1.54 -15.94 -4.59
N GLN A 551 1.04 -14.96 -5.33
CA GLN A 551 1.65 -13.63 -5.45
C GLN A 551 1.17 -12.63 -4.42
N PHE A 552 0.14 -12.96 -3.64
CA PHE A 552 -0.45 -12.08 -2.63
C PHE A 552 0.15 -12.34 -1.24
N SER A 553 -0.09 -11.40 -0.33
CA SER A 553 0.30 -11.57 1.08
C SER A 553 -0.40 -12.77 1.69
N VAL A 554 0.35 -13.53 2.52
CA VAL A 554 -0.16 -14.75 3.14
C VAL A 554 -1.38 -14.50 4.03
N GLY A 555 -1.46 -13.34 4.67
CA GLY A 555 -2.64 -12.94 5.45
C GLY A 555 -3.93 -12.88 4.63
N LEU A 556 -3.84 -12.43 3.37
CA LEU A 556 -4.97 -12.44 2.44
C LEU A 556 -5.33 -13.85 1.99
N VAL A 557 -4.33 -14.70 1.76
CA VAL A 557 -4.55 -16.11 1.38
C VAL A 557 -5.22 -16.88 2.52
N ILE A 558 -4.79 -16.67 3.77
CA ILE A 558 -5.41 -17.24 4.99
C ILE A 558 -6.87 -16.80 5.11
N TYR A 559 -7.16 -15.51 4.89
CA TYR A 559 -8.55 -15.01 4.85
C TYR A 559 -9.39 -15.76 3.81
N TRP A 560 -8.91 -15.91 2.58
CA TRP A 560 -9.62 -16.60 1.51
C TRP A 560 -9.81 -18.08 1.80
N PHE A 561 -8.80 -18.74 2.34
CA PHE A 561 -8.92 -20.14 2.80
C PHE A 561 -10.02 -20.27 3.85
N TRP A 562 -9.99 -19.44 4.89
CA TRP A 562 -10.98 -19.47 5.97
C TRP A 562 -12.39 -19.15 5.47
N GLN A 563 -12.50 -18.20 4.56
CA GLN A 563 -13.75 -17.86 3.87
C GLN A 563 -14.33 -19.08 3.13
N ASN A 564 -13.50 -19.84 2.43
CA ASN A 564 -13.92 -21.08 1.77
C ASN A 564 -14.36 -22.14 2.79
N VAL A 565 -13.61 -22.34 3.87
CA VAL A 565 -13.95 -23.31 4.94
C VAL A 565 -15.34 -23.00 5.52
N LEU A 566 -15.60 -21.75 5.87
CA LEU A 566 -16.90 -21.31 6.38
C LEU A 566 -18.02 -21.47 5.33
N THR A 567 -17.71 -21.23 4.06
CA THR A 567 -18.66 -21.42 2.95
C THR A 567 -19.03 -22.91 2.80
N ILE A 568 -18.02 -23.77 2.76
CA ILE A 568 -18.19 -25.23 2.65
C ILE A 568 -19.04 -25.73 3.82
N LEU A 569 -18.72 -25.31 5.04
CA LEU A 569 -19.48 -25.69 6.24
C LEU A 569 -20.94 -25.25 6.14
N GLN A 570 -21.20 -24.01 5.73
CA GLN A 570 -22.56 -23.50 5.56
C GLN A 570 -23.33 -24.26 4.48
N GLN A 571 -22.71 -24.48 3.31
CA GLN A 571 -23.32 -25.23 2.22
C GLN A 571 -23.60 -26.68 2.62
N TYR A 572 -22.66 -27.33 3.30
CA TYR A 572 -22.81 -28.70 3.79
C TYR A 572 -24.01 -28.84 4.73
N MET A 573 -24.15 -27.93 5.71
CA MET A 573 -25.29 -27.94 6.63
C MET A 573 -26.62 -27.76 5.87
N ILE A 574 -26.68 -26.86 4.87
CA ILE A 574 -27.88 -26.62 4.08
C ILE A 574 -28.23 -27.83 3.21
N MET A 575 -27.25 -28.43 2.53
CA MET A 575 -27.44 -29.60 1.67
C MET A 575 -27.96 -30.79 2.47
N ARG A 576 -27.38 -31.05 3.67
CA ARG A 576 -27.89 -32.10 4.56
C ARG A 576 -29.31 -31.83 5.03
N ARG A 577 -29.64 -30.58 5.39
CA ARG A 577 -31.02 -30.20 5.78
C ARG A 577 -32.03 -30.44 4.65
N LEU A 578 -31.60 -30.21 3.41
CA LEU A 578 -32.46 -30.37 2.21
C LEU A 578 -32.40 -31.79 1.62
N LYS A 579 -31.65 -32.72 2.23
CA LYS A 579 -31.42 -34.08 1.75
C LYS A 579 -30.91 -34.10 0.29
N VAL A 580 -29.88 -33.29 0.01
CA VAL A 580 -29.22 -33.19 -1.29
C VAL A 580 -27.86 -33.89 -1.18
N GLU A 581 -27.55 -34.74 -2.17
CA GLU A 581 -26.21 -35.35 -2.27
C GLU A 581 -25.11 -34.30 -2.31
N ASN A 582 -24.04 -34.55 -1.56
CA ASN A 582 -22.92 -33.61 -1.46
C ASN A 582 -21.57 -34.35 -1.53
N PRO A 583 -20.53 -33.70 -2.08
CA PRO A 583 -19.22 -34.30 -2.27
C PRO A 583 -18.52 -34.70 -0.97
N ILE A 584 -18.84 -34.08 0.16
CA ILE A 584 -18.20 -34.39 1.46
C ILE A 584 -18.65 -35.72 1.97
N ASP A 585 -19.97 -36.01 1.92
CA ASP A 585 -20.49 -37.34 2.32
C ASP A 585 -19.97 -38.44 1.37
N ASP A 586 -19.80 -38.14 0.07
CA ASP A 586 -19.16 -39.05 -0.88
C ASP A 586 -17.69 -39.35 -0.54
N LEU A 587 -16.92 -38.34 -0.15
CA LEU A 587 -15.54 -38.50 0.31
C LEU A 587 -15.49 -39.32 1.61
N ILE A 588 -16.33 -39.00 2.59
CA ILE A 588 -16.40 -39.71 3.87
C ILE A 588 -16.76 -41.20 3.62
N ALA A 589 -17.75 -41.48 2.77
CA ALA A 589 -18.14 -42.86 2.44
C ALA A 589 -17.00 -43.64 1.79
N ARG A 590 -16.24 -43.02 0.87
CA ARG A 590 -15.07 -43.67 0.22
C ARG A 590 -13.95 -44.01 1.20
N PHE A 591 -13.66 -43.09 2.15
CA PHE A 591 -12.58 -43.33 3.12
C PHE A 591 -12.99 -44.19 4.31
N SER A 592 -14.26 -44.15 4.74
CA SER A 592 -14.75 -44.88 5.91
C SER A 592 -15.34 -46.25 5.61
N GLY A 593 -15.58 -46.57 4.33
CA GLY A 593 -16.26 -47.82 3.90
C GLY A 593 -17.72 -47.93 4.39
N LYS A 594 -18.27 -46.86 4.96
CA LYS A 594 -19.66 -46.82 5.45
C LYS A 594 -20.63 -46.28 4.38
N PRO A 595 -21.88 -46.79 4.34
CA PRO A 595 -22.87 -46.28 3.42
C PRO A 595 -23.13 -44.75 3.66
N ARG A 596 -23.63 -44.10 2.62
CA ARG A 596 -23.90 -42.63 2.68
C ARG A 596 -24.92 -42.31 3.79
N PRO A 597 -24.71 -41.24 4.58
CA PRO A 597 -25.64 -40.88 5.67
C PRO A 597 -26.95 -40.25 5.21
N VAL A 598 -27.34 -40.33 3.95
CA VAL A 598 -28.49 -39.61 3.33
C VAL A 598 -29.68 -40.54 3.07
N ASP A 599 -29.71 -41.71 3.57
CA ASP A 599 -30.88 -42.62 3.47
C ASP A 599 -31.96 -42.31 4.50
#